data_9049cd1f02a146c6f2009d439f9ed395
#
_entry.id   9049cd1f02a146c6f2009d439f9ed395
#
_cell.length_a   1.000
_cell.length_b   1.000
_cell.length_c   1.000
_cell.angle_alpha   90.00
_cell.angle_beta   90.00
_cell.angle_gamma   90.00
#
_symmetry.space_group_name_H-M   'P 1'
#
loop_
_entity.id
_entity.type
_entity.pdbx_description
1 polymer ?
#
loop_
_entity_poly.entity_id
_entity_poly.type
_entity_poly.pdbx_seq_one_letter_code
_entity_poly.pdbx_strand_id
1 'polypeptide(L)'
;DGRIALMGDAAHAMLPYHAQGAVQGIEDAWVLARTLQLHGDDDPAAALRRYEALRKHRAQRLQQHSRNAERWYHLDDADEVAHRDARFRRHAEDNPDGFTKQQVWLYAYDAEQAALGTDDDWRALPDW
;
A
#
# COMPACT_ATOMS: atom_id res chain seq x y z
N ASP A 1 6.18 7.44 23.67
CA ASP A 1 5.79 8.78 24.13
C ASP A 1 4.80 9.51 23.22
N GLY A 2 4.50 8.97 22.03
CA GLY A 2 3.42 9.42 21.13
C GLY A 2 3.59 10.81 20.51
N ARG A 3 4.80 11.35 20.46
CA ARG A 3 5.10 12.69 19.91
C ARG A 3 5.85 12.67 18.60
N ILE A 4 6.20 11.50 18.10
CA ILE A 4 6.97 11.30 16.87
C ILE A 4 6.24 10.29 16.01
N ALA A 5 6.07 10.58 14.74
CA ALA A 5 5.64 9.63 13.73
C ALA A 5 6.68 9.58 12.60
N LEU A 6 6.84 8.42 12.00
CA LEU A 6 7.65 8.23 10.80
C LEU A 6 6.74 8.23 9.57
N MET A 7 7.26 8.68 8.43
CA MET A 7 6.54 8.67 7.16
C MET A 7 7.50 8.41 5.99
N GLY A 8 6.95 8.04 4.85
CA GLY A 8 7.73 7.76 3.65
C GLY A 8 8.80 6.69 3.88
N ASP A 9 9.95 6.84 3.25
CA ASP A 9 11.04 5.86 3.33
C ASP A 9 11.58 5.66 4.75
N ALA A 10 11.44 6.62 5.65
CA ALA A 10 11.81 6.47 7.05
C ALA A 10 10.94 5.42 7.78
N ALA A 11 9.71 5.21 7.31
CA ALA A 11 8.77 4.25 7.88
C ALA A 11 8.69 2.95 7.05
N HIS A 12 8.74 3.05 5.72
CA HIS A 12 8.41 1.94 4.83
C HIS A 12 9.19 1.97 3.51
N ALA A 13 10.51 2.16 3.57
CA ALA A 13 11.36 2.00 2.38
C ALA A 13 11.05 0.69 1.65
N MET A 14 10.87 0.75 0.35
CA MET A 14 10.46 -0.41 -0.45
C MET A 14 11.24 -0.49 -1.77
N LEU A 15 11.27 -1.67 -2.35
CA LEU A 15 11.90 -1.89 -3.64
C LEU A 15 11.09 -1.23 -4.77
N PRO A 16 11.73 -0.82 -5.88
CA PRO A 16 11.11 0.06 -6.88
C PRO A 16 10.09 -0.62 -7.81
N TYR A 17 9.86 -1.92 -7.66
CA TYR A 17 9.11 -2.75 -8.63
C TYR A 17 7.66 -2.33 -8.89
N HIS A 18 7.04 -1.58 -7.99
CA HIS A 18 5.67 -1.09 -8.14
C HIS A 18 5.58 0.42 -8.27
N ALA A 19 6.72 1.13 -8.30
CA ALA A 19 6.77 2.60 -8.32
C ALA A 19 5.93 3.28 -7.20
N GLN A 20 5.80 2.62 -6.04
CA GLN A 20 4.91 3.06 -4.96
C GLN A 20 5.58 3.84 -3.84
N GLY A 21 6.91 3.84 -3.73
CA GLY A 21 7.60 4.50 -2.61
C GLY A 21 7.18 5.96 -2.43
N ALA A 22 7.31 6.76 -3.48
CA ALA A 22 6.92 8.18 -3.44
C ALA A 22 5.40 8.37 -3.24
N VAL A 23 4.58 7.53 -3.88
CA VAL A 23 3.12 7.58 -3.75
C VAL A 23 2.70 7.34 -2.31
N GLN A 24 3.29 6.35 -1.64
CA GLN A 24 3.00 6.06 -0.23
C GLN A 24 3.43 7.21 0.69
N GLY A 25 4.52 7.90 0.39
CA GLY A 25 4.91 9.11 1.12
C GLY A 25 3.92 10.27 0.94
N ILE A 26 3.32 10.42 -0.24
CA ILE A 26 2.27 11.42 -0.51
C ILE A 26 0.99 11.06 0.24
N GLU A 27 0.56 9.79 0.21
CA GLU A 27 -0.59 9.31 0.98
C GLU A 27 -0.36 9.52 2.49
N ASP A 28 0.85 9.25 2.99
CA ASP A 28 1.22 9.49 4.39
C ASP A 28 1.05 10.96 4.77
N ALA A 29 1.60 11.86 3.95
CA ALA A 29 1.52 13.30 4.20
C ALA A 29 0.07 13.79 4.28
N TRP A 30 -0.78 13.31 3.37
CA TRP A 30 -2.19 13.64 3.36
C TRP A 30 -2.92 13.13 4.61
N VAL A 31 -2.80 11.84 4.91
CA VAL A 31 -3.46 11.22 6.07
C VAL A 31 -2.97 11.83 7.37
N LEU A 32 -1.65 12.10 7.50
CA LEU A 32 -1.08 12.76 8.69
C LEU A 32 -1.67 14.17 8.87
N ALA A 33 -1.69 14.98 7.80
CA ALA A 33 -2.23 16.33 7.86
C ALA A 33 -3.72 16.31 8.27
N ARG A 34 -4.52 15.40 7.70
CA ARG A 34 -5.94 15.29 8.04
C ARG A 34 -6.19 14.79 9.45
N THR A 35 -5.44 13.80 9.92
CA THR A 35 -5.59 13.34 11.32
C THR A 35 -5.20 14.41 12.33
N LEU A 36 -4.16 15.19 12.05
CA LEU A 36 -3.78 16.34 12.89
C LEU A 36 -4.85 17.44 12.86
N GLN A 37 -5.40 17.75 11.69
CA GLN A 37 -6.47 18.75 11.56
C GLN A 37 -7.74 18.34 12.32
N LEU A 38 -8.08 17.06 12.31
CA LEU A 38 -9.32 16.56 12.92
C LEU A 38 -9.21 16.35 14.44
N HIS A 39 -8.02 16.04 14.94
CA HIS A 39 -7.82 15.56 16.30
C HIS A 39 -6.63 16.19 17.04
N GLY A 40 -5.76 16.92 16.32
CA GLY A 40 -4.47 17.36 16.86
C GLY A 40 -4.55 18.46 17.90
N ASP A 41 -5.58 19.31 17.85
CA ASP A 41 -5.76 20.42 18.81
C ASP A 41 -6.05 19.89 20.23
N ASP A 42 -6.79 18.78 20.33
CA ASP A 42 -7.19 18.20 21.61
C ASP A 42 -6.15 17.18 22.10
N ASP A 43 -5.68 16.26 21.25
CA ASP A 43 -4.70 15.23 21.58
C ASP A 43 -3.80 14.91 20.36
N PRO A 44 -2.68 15.62 20.20
CA PRO A 44 -1.74 15.34 19.10
C PRO A 44 -1.22 13.90 19.09
N ALA A 45 -1.06 13.29 20.26
CA ALA A 45 -0.60 11.91 20.34
C ALA A 45 -1.65 10.91 19.85
N ALA A 46 -2.92 11.17 20.09
CA ALA A 46 -4.01 10.39 19.51
C ALA A 46 -4.09 10.54 17.99
N ALA A 47 -3.90 11.76 17.47
CA ALA A 47 -3.83 12.01 16.03
C ALA A 47 -2.71 11.20 15.36
N LEU A 48 -1.51 11.16 15.95
CA LEU A 48 -0.39 10.38 15.44
C LEU A 48 -0.63 8.86 15.53
N ARG A 49 -1.25 8.37 16.60
CA ARG A 49 -1.65 6.95 16.70
C ARG A 49 -2.68 6.56 15.64
N ARG A 50 -3.63 7.44 15.36
CA ARG A 50 -4.61 7.21 14.31
C ARG A 50 -3.96 7.18 12.93
N TYR A 51 -3.07 8.11 12.62
CA TYR A 51 -2.26 8.11 11.41
C TYR A 51 -1.53 6.75 11.24
N GLU A 52 -0.83 6.29 12.26
CA GLU A 52 -0.13 5.00 12.22
C GLU A 52 -1.11 3.85 11.93
N ALA A 53 -2.24 3.81 12.62
CA ALA A 53 -3.25 2.76 12.44
C ALA A 53 -3.82 2.72 11.02
N LEU A 54 -3.98 3.88 10.37
CA LEU A 54 -4.49 3.98 9.00
C LEU A 54 -3.44 3.58 7.96
N ARG A 55 -2.16 3.88 8.19
CA ARG A 55 -1.11 3.75 7.18
C ARG A 55 -0.30 2.47 7.26
N LYS A 56 -0.01 2.00 8.47
CA LYS A 56 0.92 0.90 8.72
C LYS A 56 0.63 -0.36 7.93
N HIS A 57 -0.62 -0.80 7.94
CA HIS A 57 -1.00 -2.04 7.30
C HIS A 57 -0.86 -1.96 5.76
N ARG A 58 -1.31 -0.86 5.15
CA ARG A 58 -1.19 -0.63 3.71
C ARG A 58 0.27 -0.55 3.28
N ALA A 59 1.10 0.23 3.99
CA ALA A 59 2.51 0.38 3.69
C ALA A 59 3.29 -0.94 3.83
N GLN A 60 3.07 -1.70 4.92
CA GLN A 60 3.70 -3.00 5.14
C GLN A 60 3.36 -4.01 4.03
N ARG A 61 2.11 -4.00 3.57
CA ARG A 61 1.70 -4.88 2.48
C ARG A 61 2.41 -4.53 1.17
N LEU A 62 2.52 -3.25 0.85
CA LEU A 62 3.26 -2.81 -0.34
C LEU A 62 4.75 -3.12 -0.26
N GLN A 63 5.37 -2.99 0.92
CA GLN A 63 6.74 -3.44 1.14
C GLN A 63 6.89 -4.95 0.86
N GLN A 64 5.99 -5.77 1.38
CA GLN A 64 6.03 -7.21 1.14
C GLN A 64 5.80 -7.54 -0.33
N HIS A 65 4.86 -6.84 -0.97
CA HIS A 65 4.56 -7.04 -2.38
C HIS A 65 5.75 -6.68 -3.27
N SER A 66 6.45 -5.59 -2.97
CA SER A 66 7.64 -5.22 -3.73
C SER A 66 8.79 -6.23 -3.58
N ARG A 67 8.96 -6.85 -2.41
CA ARG A 67 9.93 -7.96 -2.22
C ARG A 67 9.54 -9.21 -3.00
N ASN A 68 8.24 -9.52 -3.04
CA ASN A 68 7.75 -10.65 -3.83
C ASN A 68 7.98 -10.41 -5.33
N ALA A 69 7.79 -9.17 -5.81
CA ALA A 69 8.05 -8.81 -7.19
C ALA A 69 9.52 -8.95 -7.57
N GLU A 70 10.46 -8.60 -6.68
CA GLU A 70 11.88 -8.86 -6.88
C GLU A 70 12.13 -10.32 -7.24
N ARG A 71 11.61 -11.25 -6.43
CA ARG A 71 11.76 -12.68 -6.70
C ARG A 71 11.15 -13.08 -8.05
N TRP A 72 9.95 -12.58 -8.38
CA TRP A 72 9.27 -12.93 -9.62
C TRP A 72 9.99 -12.44 -10.87
N TYR A 73 10.65 -11.28 -10.80
CA TYR A 73 11.37 -10.71 -11.94
C TYR A 73 12.77 -11.32 -12.14
N HIS A 74 13.32 -11.96 -11.11
CA HIS A 74 14.68 -12.50 -11.12
C HIS A 74 14.72 -14.03 -10.95
N LEU A 75 13.69 -14.73 -11.46
CA LEU A 75 13.71 -16.20 -11.49
C LEU A 75 14.74 -16.69 -12.50
N ASP A 76 15.61 -17.62 -12.06
CA ASP A 76 16.65 -18.24 -12.90
C ASP A 76 16.27 -19.65 -13.35
N ASP A 77 15.38 -20.34 -12.63
CA ASP A 77 14.94 -21.69 -12.95
C ASP A 77 13.91 -21.67 -14.09
N ALA A 78 14.15 -22.48 -15.13
CA ALA A 78 13.33 -22.51 -16.33
C ALA A 78 11.87 -22.98 -16.06
N ASP A 79 11.67 -23.90 -15.12
CA ASP A 79 10.36 -24.41 -14.77
C ASP A 79 9.58 -23.36 -13.95
N GLU A 80 10.24 -22.66 -13.03
CA GLU A 80 9.65 -21.53 -12.28
C GLU A 80 9.27 -20.39 -13.23
N VAL A 81 10.11 -20.05 -14.20
CA VAL A 81 9.82 -19.05 -15.25
C VAL A 81 8.61 -19.46 -16.07
N ALA A 82 8.56 -20.71 -16.55
CA ALA A 82 7.44 -21.21 -17.33
C ALA A 82 6.12 -21.17 -16.53
N HIS A 83 6.19 -21.51 -15.25
CA HIS A 83 5.03 -21.46 -14.34
C HIS A 83 4.54 -20.03 -14.12
N ARG A 84 5.45 -19.09 -13.85
CA ARG A 84 5.14 -17.65 -13.75
C ARG A 84 4.45 -17.13 -15.02
N ASP A 85 5.03 -17.43 -16.19
CA ASP A 85 4.53 -16.94 -17.47
C ASP A 85 3.15 -17.52 -17.81
N ALA A 86 2.91 -18.78 -17.47
CA ALA A 86 1.60 -19.40 -17.60
C ALA A 86 0.55 -18.76 -16.67
N ARG A 87 0.97 -18.38 -15.45
CA ARG A 87 0.10 -17.65 -14.52
C ARG A 87 -0.25 -16.25 -15.04
N PHE A 88 0.72 -15.52 -15.60
CA PHE A 88 0.48 -14.19 -16.17
C PHE A 88 -0.45 -14.24 -17.38
N ARG A 89 -0.29 -15.24 -18.25
CA ARG A 89 -1.21 -15.44 -19.39
C ARG A 89 -2.64 -15.68 -18.93
N ARG A 90 -2.86 -16.62 -18.02
CA ARG A 90 -4.20 -16.89 -17.45
C ARG A 90 -4.79 -15.63 -16.83
N HIS A 91 -3.98 -14.88 -16.08
CA HIS A 91 -4.43 -13.66 -15.44
C HIS A 91 -4.85 -12.58 -16.45
N ALA A 92 -4.17 -12.45 -17.58
CA ALA A 92 -4.55 -11.55 -18.67
C ALA A 92 -5.83 -12.01 -19.37
N GLU A 93 -6.02 -13.33 -19.54
CA GLU A 93 -7.25 -13.92 -20.10
C GLU A 93 -8.47 -13.69 -19.21
N ASP A 94 -8.29 -13.84 -17.89
CA ASP A 94 -9.34 -13.65 -16.88
C ASP A 94 -9.70 -12.17 -16.64
N ASN A 95 -8.82 -11.23 -17.06
CA ASN A 95 -9.00 -9.78 -16.83
C ASN A 95 -8.78 -9.00 -18.15
N PRO A 96 -9.69 -9.13 -19.13
CA PRO A 96 -9.53 -8.51 -20.45
C PRO A 96 -9.49 -6.98 -20.38
N ASP A 97 -10.11 -6.36 -19.38
CA ASP A 97 -10.09 -4.92 -19.15
C ASP A 97 -8.76 -4.42 -18.54
N GLY A 98 -7.82 -5.33 -18.26
CA GLY A 98 -6.48 -5.02 -17.78
C GLY A 98 -6.37 -4.61 -16.32
N PHE A 99 -7.49 -4.44 -15.60
CA PHE A 99 -7.47 -4.09 -14.18
C PHE A 99 -7.76 -5.30 -13.29
N THR A 100 -6.80 -5.64 -12.45
CA THR A 100 -6.94 -6.68 -11.44
C THR A 100 -7.50 -6.12 -10.14
N LYS A 101 -8.06 -6.96 -9.27
CA LYS A 101 -8.47 -6.55 -7.92
C LYS A 101 -7.31 -5.89 -7.15
N GLN A 102 -6.09 -6.35 -7.39
CA GLN A 102 -4.87 -5.80 -6.79
C GLN A 102 -4.57 -4.39 -7.29
N GLN A 103 -4.71 -4.16 -8.59
CA GLN A 103 -4.53 -2.82 -9.17
C GLN A 103 -5.63 -1.88 -8.71
N VAL A 104 -6.87 -2.34 -8.63
CA VAL A 104 -7.96 -1.53 -8.07
C VAL A 104 -7.65 -1.16 -6.62
N TRP A 105 -7.27 -2.12 -5.77
CA TRP A 105 -6.87 -1.84 -4.39
C TRP A 105 -5.69 -0.86 -4.30
N LEU A 106 -4.74 -0.95 -5.23
CA LEU A 106 -3.55 -0.10 -5.25
C LEU A 106 -3.88 1.34 -5.64
N TYR A 107 -4.66 1.52 -6.71
CA TYR A 107 -4.86 2.82 -7.37
C TYR A 107 -6.16 3.53 -7.00
N ALA A 108 -7.17 2.80 -6.51
CA ALA A 108 -8.44 3.39 -6.09
C ALA A 108 -8.48 3.81 -4.62
N TYR A 109 -7.34 3.72 -3.90
CA TYR A 109 -7.27 4.17 -2.52
C TYR A 109 -7.49 5.67 -2.42
N ASP A 110 -8.48 6.07 -1.62
CA ASP A 110 -8.77 7.46 -1.31
C ASP A 110 -8.29 7.79 0.11
N ALA A 111 -7.18 8.54 0.19
CA ALA A 111 -6.55 8.90 1.44
C ALA A 111 -7.43 9.84 2.29
N GLU A 112 -8.28 10.66 1.68
CA GLU A 112 -9.22 11.53 2.38
C GLU A 112 -10.33 10.71 3.04
N GLN A 113 -10.97 9.81 2.30
CA GLN A 113 -12.01 8.95 2.85
C GLN A 113 -11.48 8.04 3.96
N ALA A 114 -10.28 7.51 3.78
CA ALA A 114 -9.61 6.71 4.81
C ALA A 114 -9.34 7.52 6.09
N ALA A 115 -8.89 8.79 5.97
CA ALA A 115 -8.65 9.67 7.11
C ALA A 115 -9.95 10.03 7.84
N LEU A 116 -11.04 10.24 7.11
CA LEU A 116 -12.38 10.49 7.65
C LEU A 116 -13.03 9.24 8.28
N GLY A 117 -12.54 8.05 7.95
CA GLY A 117 -13.10 6.78 8.43
C GLY A 117 -14.38 6.35 7.71
N THR A 118 -14.60 6.87 6.51
CA THR A 118 -15.78 6.58 5.68
C THR A 118 -15.51 5.50 4.63
N ASP A 119 -14.25 5.18 4.39
CA ASP A 119 -13.81 4.10 3.51
C ASP A 119 -13.07 3.03 4.33
N ASP A 120 -13.74 1.93 4.61
CA ASP A 120 -13.16 0.75 5.26
C ASP A 120 -12.80 -0.35 4.26
N ASP A 121 -13.20 -0.25 2.99
CA ASP A 121 -12.99 -1.27 1.96
C ASP A 121 -11.51 -1.44 1.60
N TRP A 122 -10.67 -0.42 1.83
CA TRP A 122 -9.23 -0.54 1.63
C TRP A 122 -8.56 -1.57 2.56
N ARG A 123 -9.24 -1.96 3.64
CA ARG A 123 -8.80 -3.02 4.56
C ARG A 123 -9.10 -4.41 4.02
N ALA A 124 -10.13 -4.53 3.19
CA ALA A 124 -10.48 -5.77 2.52
C ALA A 124 -9.43 -6.07 1.43
N LEU A 125 -8.46 -6.89 1.78
CA LEU A 125 -7.32 -7.16 0.93
C LEU A 125 -7.63 -8.31 -0.03
N PRO A 126 -7.43 -8.11 -1.34
CA PRO A 126 -7.47 -9.23 -2.27
C PRO A 126 -6.36 -10.23 -1.92
N ASP A 127 -6.62 -11.51 -2.07
CA ASP A 127 -5.60 -12.55 -1.98
C ASP A 127 -4.54 -12.33 -3.08
N TRP A 128 -3.28 -12.37 -2.65
CA TRP A 128 -2.13 -12.11 -3.55
C TRP A 128 -1.50 -13.40 -4.01
#